data_8dbe3c2c742a5efdf5d2aa43086b42af
#
_entry.id   8dbe3c2c742a5efdf5d2aa43086b42af
#
_cell.length_a   1.000
_cell.length_b   1.000
_cell.length_c   1.000
_cell.angle_alpha   90.00
_cell.angle_beta   90.00
_cell.angle_gamma   90.00
#
_symmetry.space_group_name_H-M   'P 1'
#
loop_
_entity.id
_entity.type
_entity.pdbx_description
1 polymer ?
#
loop_
_entity_poly.entity_id
_entity_poly.type
_entity_poly.pdbx_seq_one_letter_code
_entity_poly.pdbx_strand_id
1 'polypeptide(L)'
;SFIRNSDAFFWLSRLKDKDNYAYMHCVDACGVAVAFGRHLGFSKTELENLAVGTLLFDIGKLQLPDGLLTKPGRLTESEYGLIRRHVEFGVNMVREMKGANKAIMSTVMNHHERHNGSGYPRGIPGHRIPVNGRIAALGRRQ
;
A
#
# COMPACT_ATOMS: atom_id res chain seq x y z
N SER A 1 1.70 -6.61 17.16
CA SER A 1 2.64 -6.89 16.09
C SER A 1 1.91 -7.48 14.89
N PHE A 2 2.50 -7.36 13.73
CA PHE A 2 1.96 -7.92 12.48
C PHE A 2 1.73 -9.44 12.59
N ILE A 3 2.65 -10.14 13.23
CA ILE A 3 2.59 -11.59 13.39
C ILE A 3 1.32 -12.05 14.13
N ARG A 4 0.77 -11.20 14.98
CA ARG A 4 -0.42 -11.51 15.76
C ARG A 4 -1.72 -11.24 15.01
N ASN A 5 -1.63 -10.68 13.81
CA ASN A 5 -2.81 -10.31 13.04
C ASN A 5 -3.07 -11.33 11.94
N SER A 6 -3.96 -12.28 12.24
CA SER A 6 -4.31 -13.34 11.29
C SER A 6 -4.98 -12.81 10.01
N ASP A 7 -5.70 -11.69 10.11
CA ASP A 7 -6.34 -11.10 8.92
C ASP A 7 -5.29 -10.60 7.92
N ALA A 8 -4.24 -9.95 8.41
CA ALA A 8 -3.18 -9.45 7.54
C ALA A 8 -2.46 -10.60 6.82
N PHE A 9 -2.16 -11.69 7.50
CA PHE A 9 -1.56 -12.86 6.89
C PHE A 9 -2.48 -13.49 5.86
N PHE A 10 -3.75 -13.61 6.18
CA PHE A 10 -4.75 -14.15 5.27
C PHE A 10 -4.83 -13.31 3.99
N TRP A 11 -4.93 -12.00 4.13
CA TRP A 11 -4.99 -11.09 2.97
C TRP A 11 -3.73 -11.15 2.11
N LEU A 12 -2.56 -11.19 2.73
CA LEU A 12 -1.30 -11.30 1.97
C LEU A 12 -1.21 -12.62 1.21
N SER A 13 -1.64 -13.71 1.82
CA SER A 13 -1.68 -15.01 1.15
C SER A 13 -2.62 -14.98 -0.06
N ARG A 14 -3.79 -14.35 0.11
CA ARG A 14 -4.77 -14.20 -1.00
C ARG A 14 -4.21 -13.29 -2.10
N LEU A 15 -3.52 -12.23 -1.72
CA LEU A 15 -2.88 -11.35 -2.72
C LEU A 15 -1.83 -12.09 -3.51
N LYS A 16 -1.02 -12.93 -2.86
CA LYS A 16 -0.02 -13.75 -3.53
C LYS A 16 -0.65 -14.65 -4.58
N ASP A 17 -1.79 -15.26 -4.26
CA ASP A 17 -2.50 -16.14 -5.19
C ASP A 17 -3.12 -15.37 -6.36
N LYS A 18 -3.69 -14.20 -6.09
CA LYS A 18 -4.37 -13.38 -7.10
C LYS A 18 -3.37 -12.63 -8.00
N ASP A 19 -2.31 -12.08 -7.41
CA ASP A 19 -1.33 -11.27 -8.12
C ASP A 19 0.02 -11.37 -7.39
N ASN A 20 0.79 -12.37 -7.78
CA ASN A 20 2.10 -12.61 -7.17
C ASN A 20 3.04 -11.41 -7.35
N TYR A 21 2.93 -10.68 -8.45
CA TYR A 21 3.74 -9.48 -8.68
C TYR A 21 3.44 -8.41 -7.63
N ALA A 22 2.16 -8.15 -7.36
CA ALA A 22 1.77 -7.18 -6.32
C ALA A 22 2.27 -7.61 -4.95
N TYR A 23 2.18 -8.91 -4.64
CA TYR A 23 2.67 -9.44 -3.38
C TYR A 23 4.18 -9.21 -3.22
N MET A 24 4.97 -9.58 -4.23
CA MET A 24 6.43 -9.38 -4.21
C MET A 24 6.79 -7.91 -4.13
N HIS A 25 6.04 -7.05 -4.80
CA HIS A 25 6.23 -5.60 -4.73
C HIS A 25 6.03 -5.09 -3.30
N CYS A 26 5.00 -5.55 -2.60
CA CYS A 26 4.78 -5.17 -1.20
C CYS A 26 5.94 -5.59 -0.30
N VAL A 27 6.45 -6.81 -0.49
CA VAL A 27 7.58 -7.32 0.30
C VAL A 27 8.83 -6.48 0.05
N ASP A 28 9.14 -6.21 -1.22
CA ASP A 28 10.30 -5.40 -1.60
C ASP A 28 10.17 -3.98 -1.05
N ALA A 29 9.00 -3.38 -1.21
CA ALA A 29 8.73 -2.02 -0.72
C ALA A 29 8.86 -1.94 0.81
N CYS A 30 8.43 -2.98 1.51
CA CYS A 30 8.58 -3.05 2.97
C CYS A 30 10.06 -3.03 3.36
N GLY A 31 10.89 -3.82 2.69
CA GLY A 31 12.32 -3.85 2.96
C GLY A 31 12.98 -2.49 2.74
N VAL A 32 12.69 -1.85 1.62
CA VAL A 32 13.22 -0.52 1.30
C VAL A 32 12.74 0.53 2.32
N ALA A 33 11.45 0.51 2.64
CA ALA A 33 10.87 1.48 3.57
C ALA A 33 11.47 1.35 4.97
N VAL A 34 11.61 0.13 5.47
CA VAL A 34 12.18 -0.10 6.81
C VAL A 34 13.65 0.34 6.86
N ALA A 35 14.44 0.02 5.83
CA ALA A 35 15.83 0.46 5.75
C ALA A 35 15.93 1.98 5.75
N PHE A 36 15.09 2.67 5.00
CA PHE A 36 15.06 4.12 4.93
C PHE A 36 14.60 4.73 6.26
N GLY A 37 13.57 4.16 6.86
CA GLY A 37 13.07 4.63 8.17
C GLY A 37 14.14 4.49 9.26
N ARG A 38 14.90 3.41 9.26
CA ARG A 38 16.03 3.24 10.18
C ARG A 38 17.08 4.33 9.97
N HIS A 39 17.38 4.63 8.72
CA HIS A 39 18.32 5.69 8.38
C HIS A 39 17.85 7.05 8.89
N LEU A 40 16.56 7.30 8.88
CA LEU A 40 15.96 8.54 9.40
C LEU A 40 15.86 8.56 10.93
N GLY A 41 16.19 7.46 11.60
CA GLY A 41 16.12 7.39 13.05
C GLY A 41 14.76 7.06 13.62
N PHE A 42 13.91 6.41 12.85
CA PHE A 42 12.57 6.00 13.32
C PHE A 42 12.68 5.05 14.51
N SER A 43 11.75 5.21 15.45
CA SER A 43 11.62 4.30 16.60
C SER A 43 11.16 2.91 16.13
N LYS A 44 11.28 1.93 17.04
CA LYS A 44 10.78 0.58 16.78
C LYS A 44 9.30 0.59 16.39
N THR A 45 8.47 1.34 17.11
CA THR A 45 7.04 1.45 16.83
C THR A 45 6.79 2.08 15.46
N GLU A 46 7.52 3.15 15.14
CA GLU A 46 7.40 3.79 13.83
C GLU A 46 7.79 2.85 12.69
N LEU A 47 8.86 2.06 12.88
CA LEU A 47 9.29 1.08 11.89
C LEU A 47 8.27 -0.05 11.71
N GLU A 48 7.67 -0.52 12.80
CA GLU A 48 6.63 -1.55 12.75
C GLU A 48 5.40 -1.05 11.98
N ASN A 49 4.96 0.17 12.26
CA ASN A 49 3.82 0.77 11.55
C ASN A 49 4.11 0.94 10.07
N LEU A 50 5.32 1.37 9.73
CA LEU A 50 5.75 1.54 8.35
C LEU A 50 5.80 0.20 7.63
N ALA A 51 6.34 -0.83 8.29
CA ALA A 51 6.42 -2.18 7.74
C ALA A 51 5.03 -2.75 7.45
N VAL A 52 4.12 -2.67 8.43
CA VAL A 52 2.75 -3.17 8.26
C VAL A 52 2.04 -2.41 7.15
N GLY A 53 2.14 -1.09 7.15
CA GLY A 53 1.49 -0.27 6.12
C GLY A 53 1.97 -0.60 4.71
N THR A 54 3.27 -0.79 4.52
CA THR A 54 3.83 -1.12 3.21
C THR A 54 3.48 -2.54 2.77
N LEU A 55 3.44 -3.50 3.69
CA LEU A 55 3.00 -4.86 3.36
C LEU A 55 1.53 -4.89 2.94
N LEU A 56 0.72 -3.98 3.46
CA LEU A 56 -0.73 -4.00 3.23
C LEU A 56 -1.20 -2.97 2.20
N PHE A 57 -0.32 -2.16 1.63
CA PHE A 57 -0.79 -1.03 0.82
C PHE A 57 -1.50 -1.45 -0.48
N ASP A 58 -1.29 -2.67 -0.95
CA ASP A 58 -1.93 -3.18 -2.17
C ASP A 58 -3.03 -4.22 -1.92
N ILE A 59 -3.38 -4.52 -0.67
CA ILE A 59 -4.39 -5.54 -0.39
C ILE A 59 -5.77 -5.20 -0.95
N GLY A 60 -6.03 -3.91 -1.18
CA GLY A 60 -7.28 -3.49 -1.83
C GLY A 60 -7.47 -4.08 -3.22
N LYS A 61 -6.40 -4.53 -3.86
CA LYS A 61 -6.48 -5.21 -5.15
C LYS A 61 -7.27 -6.52 -5.06
N LEU A 62 -7.42 -7.10 -3.88
CA LEU A 62 -8.26 -8.28 -3.67
C LEU A 62 -9.73 -8.03 -4.06
N GLN A 63 -10.17 -6.79 -4.02
CA GLN A 63 -11.55 -6.41 -4.34
C GLN A 63 -11.73 -6.02 -5.81
N LEU A 64 -10.68 -6.07 -6.61
CA LEU A 64 -10.80 -5.80 -8.03
C LEU A 64 -11.31 -7.04 -8.78
N PRO A 65 -12.02 -6.85 -9.91
CA PRO A 65 -12.49 -7.97 -10.71
C PRO A 65 -11.35 -8.87 -11.16
N ASP A 66 -11.61 -10.17 -11.21
CA ASP A 66 -10.64 -11.14 -11.71
C ASP A 66 -10.29 -10.82 -13.16
N GLY A 67 -9.01 -10.95 -13.48
CA GLY A 67 -8.51 -10.70 -14.84
C GLY A 67 -8.19 -9.25 -15.15
N LEU A 68 -8.62 -8.30 -14.33
CA LEU A 68 -8.34 -6.89 -14.59
C LEU A 68 -6.84 -6.58 -14.51
N LEU A 69 -6.18 -7.06 -13.46
CA LEU A 69 -4.74 -6.82 -13.23
C LEU A 69 -3.85 -7.57 -14.21
N THR A 70 -4.35 -8.63 -14.81
CA THR A 70 -3.60 -9.48 -15.75
C THR A 70 -4.07 -9.30 -17.19
N LYS A 71 -4.93 -8.32 -17.44
CA LYS A 71 -5.46 -8.06 -18.79
C LYS A 71 -4.32 -7.75 -19.76
N PRO A 72 -4.23 -8.44 -20.90
CA PRO A 72 -3.24 -8.11 -21.92
C PRO A 72 -3.60 -6.81 -22.63
N GLY A 73 -2.58 -6.05 -23.00
CA GLY A 73 -2.77 -4.81 -23.74
C GLY A 73 -3.11 -3.62 -22.85
N ARG A 74 -3.61 -2.57 -23.46
CA ARG A 74 -3.92 -1.32 -22.76
C ARG A 74 -5.21 -1.42 -21.97
N LEU A 75 -5.19 -0.80 -20.80
CA LEU A 75 -6.39 -0.60 -19.98
C LEU A 75 -7.13 0.64 -20.46
N THR A 76 -8.46 0.59 -20.40
CA THR A 76 -9.30 1.76 -20.66
C THR A 76 -9.20 2.73 -19.48
N GLU A 77 -9.63 3.97 -19.65
CA GLU A 77 -9.69 4.93 -18.54
C GLU A 77 -10.59 4.45 -17.41
N SER A 78 -11.70 3.82 -17.77
CA SER A 78 -12.62 3.24 -16.81
C SER A 78 -11.94 2.13 -15.98
N GLU A 79 -11.16 1.29 -16.65
CA GLU A 79 -10.40 0.22 -15.97
C GLU A 79 -9.31 0.79 -15.06
N TYR A 80 -8.59 1.82 -15.50
CA TYR A 80 -7.63 2.52 -14.64
C TYR A 80 -8.30 3.13 -13.41
N GLY A 81 -9.46 3.75 -13.60
CA GLY A 81 -10.23 4.32 -12.51
C GLY A 81 -10.59 3.27 -11.47
N LEU A 82 -10.96 2.08 -11.93
CA LEU A 82 -11.28 0.98 -11.03
C LEU A 82 -10.03 0.49 -10.29
N ILE A 83 -8.90 0.35 -10.98
CA ILE A 83 -7.64 -0.05 -10.34
C ILE A 83 -7.23 0.94 -9.25
N ARG A 84 -7.36 2.24 -9.51
CA ARG A 84 -7.02 3.27 -8.51
C ARG A 84 -7.84 3.13 -7.23
N ARG A 85 -9.03 2.56 -7.31
CA ARG A 85 -9.87 2.34 -6.13
C ARG A 85 -9.29 1.31 -5.17
N HIS A 86 -8.24 0.58 -5.55
CA HIS A 86 -7.60 -0.34 -4.60
C HIS A 86 -7.08 0.38 -3.35
N VAL A 87 -6.72 1.66 -3.46
CA VAL A 87 -6.27 2.45 -2.31
C VAL A 87 -7.41 2.61 -1.31
N GLU A 88 -8.57 3.04 -1.77
CA GLU A 88 -9.77 3.19 -0.95
C GLU A 88 -10.22 1.86 -0.35
N PHE A 89 -10.25 0.81 -1.16
CA PHE A 89 -10.59 -0.53 -0.69
C PHE A 89 -9.60 -1.02 0.37
N GLY A 90 -8.32 -0.77 0.16
CA GLY A 90 -7.27 -1.15 1.11
C GLY A 90 -7.41 -0.43 2.43
N VAL A 91 -7.68 0.87 2.42
CA VAL A 91 -7.92 1.65 3.64
C VAL A 91 -9.12 1.09 4.41
N ASN A 92 -10.20 0.77 3.71
CA ASN A 92 -11.38 0.22 4.36
C ASN A 92 -11.11 -1.16 4.97
N MET A 93 -10.36 -2.01 4.28
CA MET A 93 -9.97 -3.32 4.82
C MET A 93 -9.10 -3.17 6.07
N VAL A 94 -8.09 -2.31 6.01
CA VAL A 94 -7.18 -2.08 7.13
C VAL A 94 -7.92 -1.47 8.32
N ARG A 95 -8.88 -0.60 8.07
CA ARG A 95 -9.67 0.02 9.15
C ARG A 95 -10.38 -1.03 10.01
N GLU A 96 -10.85 -2.11 9.39
CA GLU A 96 -11.53 -3.21 10.09
C GLU A 96 -10.55 -4.18 10.76
N MET A 97 -9.28 -4.06 10.48
CA MET A 97 -8.25 -4.96 11.00
C MET A 97 -7.97 -4.66 12.47
N LYS A 98 -7.84 -5.71 13.27
CA LYS A 98 -7.42 -5.57 14.67
C LYS A 98 -5.99 -5.01 14.71
N GLY A 99 -5.79 -3.97 15.50
CA GLY A 99 -4.50 -3.32 15.63
C GLY A 99 -4.24 -2.23 14.59
N ALA A 100 -5.22 -1.92 13.77
CA ALA A 100 -5.12 -0.81 12.82
C ALA A 100 -4.93 0.52 13.57
N ASN A 101 -4.14 1.41 12.99
CA ASN A 101 -3.93 2.73 13.54
C ASN A 101 -3.77 3.75 12.41
N LYS A 102 -3.72 5.03 12.80
CA LYS A 102 -3.64 6.13 11.83
C LYS A 102 -2.37 6.05 10.98
N ALA A 103 -1.24 5.64 11.56
CA ALA A 103 0.02 5.55 10.83
C ALA A 103 -0.03 4.49 9.74
N ILE A 104 -0.59 3.32 10.04
CA ILE A 104 -0.76 2.25 9.07
C ILE A 104 -1.71 2.69 7.95
N MET A 105 -2.89 3.24 8.32
CA MET A 105 -3.87 3.72 7.34
C MET A 105 -3.30 4.83 6.47
N SER A 106 -2.51 5.73 7.04
CA SER A 106 -1.88 6.81 6.29
C SER A 106 -0.91 6.28 5.23
N THR A 107 -0.15 5.25 5.55
CA THR A 107 0.74 4.59 4.59
C THR A 107 -0.05 4.01 3.41
N VAL A 108 -1.12 3.29 3.70
CA VAL A 108 -1.98 2.69 2.68
C VAL A 108 -2.65 3.77 1.82
N MET A 109 -3.17 4.81 2.46
CA MET A 109 -3.88 5.90 1.77
C MET A 109 -2.98 6.67 0.81
N ASN A 110 -1.72 6.90 1.18
CA ASN A 110 -0.89 7.90 0.52
C ASN A 110 0.20 7.34 -0.38
N HIS A 111 0.32 6.02 -0.52
CA HIS A 111 1.44 5.44 -1.27
C HIS A 111 1.42 5.73 -2.78
N HIS A 112 0.30 6.13 -3.35
CA HIS A 112 0.18 6.54 -4.75
C HIS A 112 0.08 8.05 -4.94
N GLU A 113 0.18 8.84 -3.86
CA GLU A 113 0.29 10.28 -3.99
C GLU A 113 1.67 10.64 -4.55
N ARG A 114 1.73 11.69 -5.36
CA ARG A 114 2.97 12.13 -5.99
C ARG A 114 3.31 13.55 -5.56
N HIS A 115 4.61 13.81 -5.44
CA HIS A 115 5.11 15.11 -4.98
C HIS A 115 4.54 16.29 -5.78
N ASN A 116 4.37 16.11 -7.09
CA ASN A 116 3.84 17.15 -7.98
C ASN A 116 2.31 17.25 -8.00
N GLY A 117 1.62 16.51 -7.15
CA GLY A 117 0.16 16.54 -7.07
C GLY A 117 -0.56 15.68 -8.10
N SER A 118 0.18 14.94 -8.95
CA SER A 118 -0.42 14.14 -10.01
C SER A 118 -0.85 12.75 -9.58
N GLY A 119 -0.68 12.41 -8.30
CA GLY A 119 -1.04 11.10 -7.76
C GLY A 119 -2.50 10.99 -7.38
N TYR A 120 -2.82 9.94 -6.67
CA TYR A 120 -4.19 9.66 -6.21
C TYR A 120 -4.13 9.02 -4.82
N PRO A 121 -5.23 8.93 -4.06
CA PRO A 121 -6.61 9.28 -4.44
C PRO A 121 -6.93 10.77 -4.36
N ARG A 122 -6.14 11.58 -3.63
CA ARG A 122 -6.50 12.98 -3.37
C ARG A 122 -5.77 13.99 -4.25
N GLY A 123 -4.66 13.59 -4.89
CA GLY A 123 -3.87 14.51 -5.71
C GLY A 123 -3.26 15.65 -4.89
N ILE A 124 -2.80 15.36 -3.68
CA ILE A 124 -2.23 16.38 -2.79
C ILE A 124 -0.78 16.67 -3.14
N PRO A 125 -0.30 17.92 -2.92
CA PRO A 125 1.10 18.27 -3.20
C PRO A 125 2.05 17.63 -2.18
N GLY A 126 3.32 17.51 -2.55
CA GLY A 126 4.32 16.78 -1.79
C GLY A 126 4.45 17.20 -0.33
N HIS A 127 4.33 18.52 -0.04
CA HIS A 127 4.45 18.99 1.32
C HIS A 127 3.27 18.56 2.23
N ARG A 128 2.17 18.10 1.65
CA ARG A 128 1.01 17.58 2.37
C ARG A 128 0.98 16.07 2.48
N ILE A 129 1.86 15.37 1.76
CA ILE A 129 1.92 13.91 1.84
C ILE A 129 2.61 13.53 3.15
N PRO A 130 1.97 12.74 4.03
CA PRO A 130 2.62 12.27 5.25
C PRO A 130 3.91 11.51 4.94
N VAL A 131 4.88 11.59 5.85
CA VAL A 131 6.21 11.00 5.64
C VAL A 131 6.13 9.50 5.33
N ASN A 132 5.26 8.75 5.99
CA ASN A 132 5.11 7.32 5.74
C ASN A 132 4.64 7.03 4.31
N GLY A 133 3.74 7.84 3.79
CA GLY A 133 3.29 7.73 2.40
C GLY A 133 4.42 8.01 1.41
N ARG A 134 5.24 9.01 1.70
CA ARG A 134 6.40 9.34 0.85
C ARG A 134 7.42 8.21 0.87
N ILE A 135 7.69 7.63 2.02
CA ILE A 135 8.64 6.52 2.15
C ILE A 135 8.09 5.28 1.44
N ALA A 136 6.82 4.97 1.62
CA ALA A 136 6.18 3.84 0.96
C ALA A 136 6.27 3.94 -0.57
N ALA A 137 6.15 5.16 -1.11
CA ALA A 137 6.23 5.40 -2.55
C ALA A 137 7.65 5.16 -3.11
N LEU A 138 8.69 5.18 -2.30
CA LEU A 138 10.07 4.93 -2.76
C LEU A 138 10.24 3.51 -3.30
N GLY A 139 9.55 2.55 -2.73
CA GLY A 139 9.62 1.16 -3.17
C GLY A 139 8.76 0.85 -4.39
N ARG A 140 7.99 1.83 -4.88
CA ARG A 140 7.07 1.60 -5.99
C ARG A 140 7.80 1.57 -7.32
N ARG A 141 7.58 0.51 -8.09
CA ARG A 141 8.06 0.40 -9.46
C ARG A 141 7.06 1.07 -10.40
N GLN A 142 7.59 1.70 -11.41
CA GLN A 142 6.78 2.36 -12.41
C GLN A 142 6.39 1.40 -13.52
#